data_5a09b63b17171412be03d0711eece4d9
#
_entry.id   5a09b63b17171412be03d0711eece4d9
#
_cell.length_a   1.000
_cell.length_b   1.000
_cell.length_c   1.000
_cell.angle_alpha   90.00
_cell.angle_beta   90.00
_cell.angle_gamma   90.00
#
_symmetry.space_group_name_H-M   'P 1'
#
loop_
_entity.id
_entity.type
_entity.pdbx_description
1 polymer ?
#
loop_
_entity_poly.entity_id
_entity_poly.type
_entity_poly.pdbx_seq_one_letter_code
_entity_poly.pdbx_strand_id
1 'polypeptide(L)'
;MKLVLVVVAAALAAPAPVDESDFRWDRAVQSDGGGFAAFAADGPLFAHAQPELADLRVVDSAGRQVPWRRLPDPAPRASKEVELLNAGVQGGAFVGLLDLGPTRAIRNRAELVMANERDFVGRVTVFGSDDRRRFTRLSTTKVFDLRGATAATSTTLVFPPTDHRFLQLRGVGVPLPVGARVYNAPRRPLAAPVESDVSIEQRERETDVRLDVGYERLPVDLIRISTTTRRFDRSVVISGSNGERVFRLLHRGRILRREGVVQLDVPVSAAYRRLSVVIRNGDDAPLRSLRVEARALPRTIVLSEGFAPPFRLLYGDRSARAPTYDFARLPARELTPIVAGQLGAERENPAWEPPEDTRSFLERNPRVVEGSLALVAIALGVGGFFALRRRA
;
A
#
# COMPACT_ATOMS: atom_id res chain seq x y z
N MET A 1 -9.01 -49.13 25.96
CA MET A 1 -8.50 -47.96 26.66
C MET A 1 -8.55 -46.82 25.65
N LYS A 2 -9.61 -45.96 25.68
CA LYS A 2 -9.82 -44.85 24.74
C LYS A 2 -9.07 -43.64 25.29
N LEU A 3 -8.04 -43.22 24.56
CA LEU A 3 -7.29 -41.99 24.87
C LEU A 3 -8.19 -40.79 24.49
N VAL A 4 -8.70 -40.07 25.48
CA VAL A 4 -9.40 -38.80 25.30
C VAL A 4 -8.34 -37.72 25.17
N LEU A 5 -8.15 -37.23 23.97
CA LEU A 5 -7.27 -36.08 23.69
C LEU A 5 -8.02 -34.81 24.17
N VAL A 6 -7.68 -34.31 25.34
CA VAL A 6 -8.16 -32.99 25.81
C VAL A 6 -7.33 -31.91 25.10
N VAL A 7 -7.91 -31.28 24.09
CA VAL A 7 -7.34 -30.06 23.49
C VAL A 7 -7.61 -28.92 24.47
N VAL A 8 -6.61 -28.56 25.27
CA VAL A 8 -6.64 -27.33 26.06
C VAL A 8 -6.42 -26.16 25.10
N ALA A 9 -7.49 -25.53 24.66
CA ALA A 9 -7.41 -24.23 24.01
C ALA A 9 -6.89 -23.24 25.06
N ALA A 10 -5.65 -22.77 24.92
CA ALA A 10 -5.12 -21.70 25.73
C ALA A 10 -5.90 -20.42 25.40
N ALA A 11 -6.85 -20.05 26.26
CA ALA A 11 -7.57 -18.79 26.16
C ALA A 11 -6.55 -17.65 26.33
N LEU A 12 -6.37 -16.85 25.30
CA LEU A 12 -5.63 -15.58 25.41
C LEU A 12 -6.30 -14.71 26.46
N ALA A 13 -5.52 -14.07 27.34
CA ALA A 13 -6.05 -13.17 28.35
C ALA A 13 -6.88 -12.06 27.68
N ALA A 14 -8.09 -11.80 28.19
CA ALA A 14 -8.93 -10.73 27.67
C ALA A 14 -8.26 -9.37 27.91
N PRO A 15 -8.23 -8.49 26.89
CA PRO A 15 -7.72 -7.13 27.05
C PRO A 15 -8.54 -6.34 28.10
N ALA A 16 -7.96 -5.25 28.60
CA ALA A 16 -8.66 -4.33 29.50
C ALA A 16 -9.92 -3.73 28.84
N PRO A 17 -10.96 -3.37 29.62
CA PRO A 17 -12.14 -2.69 29.11
C PRO A 17 -11.77 -1.40 28.37
N VAL A 18 -12.53 -1.04 27.35
CA VAL A 18 -12.37 0.20 26.59
C VAL A 18 -13.28 1.26 27.20
N ASP A 19 -12.73 2.45 27.49
CA ASP A 19 -13.55 3.62 27.75
C ASP A 19 -14.06 4.16 26.42
N GLU A 20 -15.34 4.00 26.14
CA GLU A 20 -15.93 4.37 24.86
C GLU A 20 -16.06 5.89 24.70
N SER A 21 -16.05 6.66 25.80
CA SER A 21 -16.22 8.11 25.75
C SER A 21 -15.07 8.86 25.06
N ASP A 22 -13.90 8.26 24.98
CA ASP A 22 -12.73 8.83 24.30
C ASP A 22 -12.83 8.79 22.78
N PHE A 23 -13.67 7.89 22.22
CA PHE A 23 -13.70 7.60 20.78
C PHE A 23 -14.85 8.32 20.09
N ARG A 24 -14.50 9.20 19.15
CA ARG A 24 -15.52 9.99 18.45
C ARG A 24 -16.38 9.18 17.49
N TRP A 25 -15.84 8.14 16.86
CA TRP A 25 -16.50 7.41 15.80
C TRP A 25 -16.79 5.98 16.18
N ASP A 26 -17.96 5.50 15.76
CA ASP A 26 -18.49 4.15 15.98
C ASP A 26 -18.98 3.57 14.65
N ARG A 27 -18.65 2.29 14.43
CA ARG A 27 -19.14 1.51 13.26
C ARG A 27 -19.40 0.07 13.63
N ALA A 28 -20.52 -0.46 13.17
CA ALA A 28 -20.79 -1.88 13.29
C ALA A 28 -19.96 -2.70 12.29
N VAL A 29 -19.53 -3.90 12.70
CA VAL A 29 -19.02 -4.95 11.83
C VAL A 29 -19.92 -6.15 11.96
N GLN A 30 -20.58 -6.50 10.88
CA GLN A 30 -21.40 -7.70 10.80
C GLN A 30 -20.54 -8.86 10.31
N SER A 31 -20.65 -10.01 10.95
CA SER A 31 -19.98 -11.25 10.57
C SER A 31 -20.86 -12.42 10.98
N ASP A 32 -20.89 -13.46 10.16
CA ASP A 32 -21.70 -14.65 10.42
C ASP A 32 -21.16 -15.53 11.57
N GLY A 33 -20.02 -15.16 12.17
CA GLY A 33 -19.36 -15.93 13.24
C GLY A 33 -18.67 -17.19 12.72
N GLY A 34 -18.18 -18.02 13.64
CA GLY A 34 -17.58 -19.32 13.30
C GLY A 34 -16.13 -19.30 12.80
N GLY A 35 -15.38 -18.21 13.04
CA GLY A 35 -13.97 -18.08 12.67
C GLY A 35 -13.43 -16.68 12.93
N PHE A 36 -12.30 -16.38 12.31
CA PHE A 36 -11.68 -15.06 12.39
C PHE A 36 -12.43 -14.09 11.48
N ALA A 37 -13.21 -13.17 12.05
CA ALA A 37 -13.88 -12.15 11.26
C ALA A 37 -12.85 -11.19 10.63
N ALA A 38 -13.02 -10.89 9.35
CA ALA A 38 -12.08 -10.00 8.64
C ALA A 38 -12.82 -9.02 7.73
N PHE A 39 -12.38 -7.78 7.71
CA PHE A 39 -12.92 -6.72 6.87
C PHE A 39 -11.81 -5.86 6.27
N ALA A 40 -12.08 -5.21 5.14
CA ALA A 40 -11.17 -4.23 4.55
C ALA A 40 -11.40 -2.86 5.18
N ALA A 41 -10.31 -2.19 5.59
CA ALA A 41 -10.36 -0.79 5.98
C ALA A 41 -10.69 0.10 4.77
N ASP A 42 -11.56 1.07 4.97
CA ASP A 42 -12.07 1.97 3.94
C ASP A 42 -11.68 3.45 4.17
N GLY A 43 -12.12 4.33 3.27
CA GLY A 43 -11.79 5.76 3.30
C GLY A 43 -12.11 6.46 4.61
N PRO A 44 -13.35 6.37 5.15
CA PRO A 44 -13.70 6.96 6.44
C PRO A 44 -12.79 6.50 7.59
N LEU A 45 -12.52 5.20 7.67
CA LEU A 45 -11.65 4.67 8.72
C LEU A 45 -10.23 5.25 8.62
N PHE A 46 -9.65 5.34 7.41
CA PHE A 46 -8.35 5.98 7.25
C PHE A 46 -8.36 7.47 7.54
N ALA A 47 -9.45 8.18 7.21
CA ALA A 47 -9.55 9.62 7.40
C ALA A 47 -9.67 10.00 8.88
N HIS A 48 -10.37 9.22 9.69
CA HIS A 48 -10.74 9.62 11.03
C HIS A 48 -9.97 8.90 12.14
N ALA A 49 -9.45 7.69 11.90
CA ALA A 49 -8.54 7.03 12.83
C ALA A 49 -7.16 7.69 12.84
N GLN A 50 -6.36 7.44 13.85
CA GLN A 50 -4.95 7.85 13.87
C GLN A 50 -4.13 7.12 12.77
N PRO A 51 -2.94 7.64 12.41
CA PRO A 51 -2.02 6.93 11.52
C PRO A 51 -1.81 5.48 11.97
N GLU A 52 -1.71 4.56 11.01
CA GLU A 52 -1.58 3.12 11.24
C GLU A 52 -2.72 2.50 12.08
N LEU A 53 -3.87 3.19 12.21
CA LEU A 53 -5.03 2.80 13.02
C LEU A 53 -4.67 2.63 14.51
N ALA A 54 -3.79 3.47 15.03
CA ALA A 54 -3.25 3.33 16.39
C ALA A 54 -4.33 3.46 17.48
N ASP A 55 -5.39 4.21 17.22
CA ASP A 55 -6.52 4.39 18.12
C ASP A 55 -7.66 3.39 17.89
N LEU A 56 -7.57 2.51 16.90
CA LEU A 56 -8.65 1.55 16.63
C LEU A 56 -8.84 0.59 17.80
N ARG A 57 -10.07 0.51 18.29
CA ARG A 57 -10.53 -0.50 19.25
C ARG A 57 -11.72 -1.24 18.65
N VAL A 58 -11.86 -2.47 19.02
CA VAL A 58 -13.00 -3.31 18.63
C VAL A 58 -13.60 -3.89 19.90
N VAL A 59 -14.92 -3.82 20.01
CA VAL A 59 -15.67 -4.42 21.10
C VAL A 59 -16.69 -5.41 20.54
N ASP A 60 -16.97 -6.48 21.28
CA ASP A 60 -17.99 -7.47 20.95
C ASP A 60 -19.37 -7.08 21.51
N SER A 61 -20.37 -7.91 21.28
CA SER A 61 -21.74 -7.70 21.75
C SER A 61 -21.85 -7.62 23.29
N ALA A 62 -20.88 -8.13 24.03
CA ALA A 62 -20.80 -8.07 25.49
C ALA A 62 -19.93 -6.89 26.00
N GLY A 63 -19.47 -5.99 25.12
CA GLY A 63 -18.60 -4.87 25.48
C GLY A 63 -17.13 -5.28 25.75
N ARG A 64 -16.75 -6.51 25.48
CA ARG A 64 -15.37 -6.97 25.69
C ARG A 64 -14.49 -6.50 24.54
N GLN A 65 -13.30 -6.02 24.84
CA GLN A 65 -12.34 -5.64 23.82
C GLN A 65 -11.85 -6.86 23.03
N VAL A 66 -11.95 -6.79 21.69
CA VAL A 66 -11.56 -7.83 20.76
C VAL A 66 -10.17 -7.54 20.22
N PRO A 67 -9.18 -8.41 20.41
CA PRO A 67 -7.89 -8.28 19.77
C PRO A 67 -8.01 -8.31 18.25
N TRP A 68 -7.25 -7.45 17.58
CA TRP A 68 -7.23 -7.37 16.13
C TRP A 68 -5.81 -7.22 15.59
N ARG A 69 -5.63 -7.49 14.32
CA ARG A 69 -4.39 -7.23 13.59
C ARG A 69 -4.65 -6.92 12.13
N ARG A 70 -3.72 -6.25 11.50
CA ARG A 70 -3.69 -6.16 10.02
C ARG A 70 -3.09 -7.46 9.47
N LEU A 71 -3.69 -7.98 8.38
CA LEU A 71 -3.00 -9.00 7.61
C LEU A 71 -1.78 -8.36 6.96
N PRO A 72 -0.60 -8.96 7.09
CA PRO A 72 0.57 -8.49 6.37
C PRO A 72 0.35 -8.70 4.86
N ASP A 73 0.93 -7.81 4.07
CA ASP A 73 1.00 -8.05 2.64
C ASP A 73 1.69 -9.39 2.39
N PRO A 74 1.16 -10.21 1.45
CA PRO A 74 1.80 -11.46 1.11
C PRO A 74 3.23 -11.19 0.63
N ALA A 75 4.21 -11.48 1.48
CA ALA A 75 5.62 -11.33 1.15
C ALA A 75 6.11 -12.54 0.34
N PRO A 76 6.97 -12.37 -0.66
CA PRO A 76 7.64 -13.49 -1.28
C PRO A 76 8.49 -14.22 -0.22
N ARG A 77 8.54 -15.55 -0.32
CA ARG A 77 9.49 -16.33 0.48
C ARG A 77 10.90 -15.93 0.10
N ALA A 78 11.87 -16.16 1.01
CA ALA A 78 13.27 -15.85 0.77
C ALA A 78 13.70 -16.33 -0.63
N SER A 79 14.26 -15.42 -1.41
CA SER A 79 14.78 -15.71 -2.74
C SER A 79 16.15 -16.40 -2.62
N LYS A 80 16.38 -17.39 -3.48
CA LYS A 80 17.69 -17.98 -3.67
C LYS A 80 18.27 -17.44 -4.98
N GLU A 81 19.45 -16.86 -4.93
CA GLU A 81 20.20 -16.50 -6.12
C GLU A 81 20.87 -17.78 -6.67
N VAL A 82 20.66 -18.04 -7.93
CA VAL A 82 21.13 -19.25 -8.63
C VAL A 82 21.84 -18.80 -9.90
N GLU A 83 23.08 -19.29 -10.05
CA GLU A 83 23.90 -19.04 -11.23
C GLU A 83 23.32 -19.77 -12.45
N LEU A 84 23.48 -19.17 -13.63
CA LEU A 84 23.06 -19.75 -14.89
C LEU A 84 24.14 -20.69 -15.42
N LEU A 85 23.91 -21.97 -15.33
CA LEU A 85 24.84 -23.01 -15.78
C LEU A 85 24.67 -23.29 -17.28
N ASN A 86 25.73 -23.77 -17.93
CA ASN A 86 25.76 -24.12 -19.37
C ASN A 86 25.17 -22.98 -20.22
N ALA A 87 25.49 -21.76 -19.83
CA ALA A 87 24.95 -20.57 -20.47
C ALA A 87 25.66 -20.26 -21.79
N GLY A 88 24.88 -19.98 -22.83
CA GLY A 88 25.42 -19.63 -24.13
C GLY A 88 24.34 -19.05 -25.05
N VAL A 89 24.77 -18.60 -26.22
CA VAL A 89 23.88 -18.09 -27.27
C VAL A 89 23.80 -19.10 -28.41
N GLN A 90 22.59 -19.55 -28.71
CA GLN A 90 22.29 -20.51 -29.76
C GLN A 90 21.16 -20.00 -30.64
N GLY A 91 21.43 -19.82 -31.96
CA GLY A 91 20.40 -19.34 -32.88
C GLY A 91 19.80 -17.99 -32.53
N GLY A 92 20.60 -17.04 -32.05
CA GLY A 92 20.13 -15.70 -31.63
C GLY A 92 19.36 -15.65 -30.32
N ALA A 93 19.28 -16.78 -29.62
CA ALA A 93 18.67 -16.84 -28.27
C ALA A 93 19.71 -17.24 -27.22
N PHE A 94 19.68 -16.67 -26.05
CA PHE A 94 20.42 -17.27 -24.94
C PHE A 94 19.72 -18.52 -24.45
N VAL A 95 20.49 -19.51 -24.01
CA VAL A 95 20.01 -20.70 -23.33
C VAL A 95 20.88 -20.91 -22.10
N GLY A 96 20.29 -21.29 -20.99
CA GLY A 96 21.00 -21.61 -19.78
C GLY A 96 20.12 -22.36 -18.79
N LEU A 97 20.76 -23.00 -17.81
CA LEU A 97 20.10 -23.88 -16.85
C LEU A 97 20.32 -23.38 -15.40
N LEU A 98 19.26 -23.32 -14.63
CA LEU A 98 19.30 -23.09 -13.19
C LEU A 98 19.14 -24.43 -12.47
N ASP A 99 20.09 -24.84 -11.61
CA ASP A 99 19.95 -25.98 -10.70
C ASP A 99 19.50 -25.47 -9.34
N LEU A 100 18.26 -25.73 -8.98
CA LEU A 100 17.64 -25.26 -7.74
C LEU A 100 18.01 -26.13 -6.54
N GLY A 101 18.81 -27.20 -6.79
CA GLY A 101 19.22 -28.16 -5.78
C GLY A 101 18.19 -29.26 -5.52
N PRO A 102 18.52 -30.21 -4.66
CA PRO A 102 17.69 -31.41 -4.41
C PRO A 102 16.42 -31.12 -3.62
N THR A 103 16.37 -29.98 -2.90
CA THR A 103 15.20 -29.64 -2.09
C THR A 103 14.03 -29.23 -2.96
N ARG A 104 12.98 -30.04 -2.91
CA ARG A 104 11.74 -29.75 -3.62
C ARG A 104 10.95 -28.65 -2.90
N ALA A 105 11.12 -27.42 -3.35
CA ALA A 105 10.36 -26.27 -2.87
C ALA A 105 9.57 -25.67 -4.03
N ILE A 106 8.32 -25.33 -3.77
CA ILE A 106 7.46 -24.68 -4.76
C ILE A 106 8.01 -23.31 -5.08
N ARG A 107 8.14 -23.00 -6.38
CA ARG A 107 8.57 -21.71 -6.91
C ARG A 107 7.69 -21.31 -8.08
N ASN A 108 7.51 -20.02 -8.28
CA ASN A 108 6.67 -19.48 -9.36
C ASN A 108 7.20 -18.17 -9.95
N ARG A 109 8.39 -17.74 -9.52
CA ARG A 109 9.07 -16.52 -10.01
C ARG A 109 10.57 -16.77 -10.15
N ALA A 110 11.13 -16.12 -11.19
CA ALA A 110 12.56 -15.97 -11.35
C ALA A 110 12.87 -14.56 -11.87
N GLU A 111 13.63 -13.79 -11.11
CA GLU A 111 14.10 -12.47 -11.52
C GLU A 111 15.49 -12.60 -12.11
N LEU A 112 15.68 -12.17 -13.35
CA LEU A 112 16.96 -12.26 -14.05
C LEU A 112 17.99 -11.32 -13.41
N VAL A 113 19.21 -11.84 -13.18
CA VAL A 113 20.38 -11.07 -12.75
C VAL A 113 21.24 -10.81 -13.96
N MET A 114 21.34 -9.53 -14.37
CA MET A 114 22.06 -9.11 -15.56
C MET A 114 23.48 -8.65 -15.21
N ALA A 115 24.47 -9.08 -15.99
CA ALA A 115 25.86 -8.64 -15.81
C ALA A 115 26.11 -7.20 -16.30
N ASN A 116 25.40 -6.80 -17.34
CA ASN A 116 25.60 -5.53 -18.02
C ASN A 116 24.32 -4.71 -18.09
N GLU A 117 24.48 -3.42 -17.96
CA GLU A 117 23.42 -2.43 -17.99
C GLU A 117 23.18 -1.97 -19.43
N ARG A 118 22.42 -2.74 -20.21
CA ARG A 118 22.06 -2.40 -21.60
C ARG A 118 20.55 -2.39 -21.74
N ASP A 119 20.06 -1.45 -22.55
CA ASP A 119 18.66 -1.44 -22.96
C ASP A 119 18.33 -2.70 -23.75
N PHE A 120 17.27 -3.39 -23.37
CA PHE A 120 16.75 -4.52 -24.12
C PHE A 120 15.23 -4.65 -23.99
N VAL A 121 14.65 -5.28 -24.99
CA VAL A 121 13.26 -5.75 -24.99
C VAL A 121 13.25 -7.15 -25.61
N GLY A 122 12.73 -8.12 -24.88
CA GLY A 122 12.74 -9.48 -25.36
C GLY A 122 11.71 -10.38 -24.69
N ARG A 123 11.87 -11.68 -24.89
CA ARG A 123 11.02 -12.71 -24.30
C ARG A 123 11.89 -13.83 -23.76
N VAL A 124 11.51 -14.34 -22.59
CA VAL A 124 12.14 -15.51 -22.00
C VAL A 124 11.10 -16.61 -21.81
N THR A 125 11.38 -17.79 -22.32
CA THR A 125 10.62 -19.00 -22.09
C THR A 125 11.28 -19.78 -20.96
N VAL A 126 10.49 -20.22 -20.01
CA VAL A 126 10.90 -21.06 -18.88
C VAL A 126 10.41 -22.48 -19.12
N PHE A 127 11.33 -23.44 -18.96
CA PHE A 127 11.03 -24.86 -19.00
C PHE A 127 11.45 -25.50 -17.68
N GLY A 128 10.64 -26.44 -17.17
CA GLY A 128 10.94 -27.23 -15.98
C GLY A 128 11.40 -28.64 -16.32
N SER A 129 12.31 -29.20 -15.54
CA SER A 129 12.80 -30.58 -15.68
C SER A 129 13.30 -31.13 -14.34
N ASP A 130 13.20 -32.44 -14.15
CA ASP A 130 13.77 -33.16 -13.00
C ASP A 130 15.01 -33.98 -13.39
N ASP A 131 15.20 -34.30 -14.68
CA ASP A 131 16.24 -35.20 -15.21
C ASP A 131 17.21 -34.57 -16.20
N ARG A 132 17.05 -33.26 -16.53
CA ARG A 132 17.78 -32.50 -17.58
C ARG A 132 17.64 -33.07 -19.00
N ARG A 133 16.72 -33.99 -19.18
CA ARG A 133 16.47 -34.64 -20.51
C ARG A 133 15.11 -34.26 -21.04
N ARG A 134 14.10 -34.31 -20.19
CA ARG A 134 12.71 -33.96 -20.54
C ARG A 134 12.35 -32.60 -19.94
N PHE A 135 12.08 -31.66 -20.84
CA PHE A 135 11.73 -30.30 -20.46
C PHE A 135 10.28 -30.02 -20.81
N THR A 136 9.52 -29.55 -19.81
CA THR A 136 8.14 -29.11 -19.98
C THR A 136 8.11 -27.60 -20.01
N ARG A 137 7.49 -26.99 -21.02
CA ARG A 137 7.31 -25.54 -21.09
C ARG A 137 6.36 -25.08 -20.00
N LEU A 138 6.82 -24.17 -19.13
CA LEU A 138 6.04 -23.60 -18.05
C LEU A 138 5.40 -22.28 -18.46
N SER A 139 6.17 -21.35 -19.06
CA SER A 139 5.66 -20.03 -19.45
C SER A 139 6.56 -19.36 -20.50
N THR A 140 6.05 -18.25 -21.06
CA THR A 140 6.85 -17.28 -21.79
C THR A 140 6.49 -15.89 -21.29
N THR A 141 7.48 -15.15 -20.80
CA THR A 141 7.33 -13.81 -20.23
C THR A 141 8.07 -12.80 -21.11
N LYS A 142 7.45 -11.66 -21.39
CA LYS A 142 8.11 -10.50 -21.97
C LYS A 142 8.92 -9.80 -20.90
N VAL A 143 10.16 -9.48 -21.21
CA VAL A 143 11.09 -8.80 -20.29
C VAL A 143 11.74 -7.62 -20.99
N PHE A 144 12.05 -6.61 -20.22
CA PHE A 144 12.71 -5.41 -20.72
C PHE A 144 13.48 -4.69 -19.61
N ASP A 145 14.52 -4.00 -19.98
CA ASP A 145 15.24 -3.03 -19.16
C ASP A 145 15.54 -1.84 -20.06
N LEU A 146 14.87 -0.72 -19.82
CA LEU A 146 14.99 0.51 -20.59
C LEU A 146 15.48 1.61 -19.66
N ARG A 147 16.60 2.20 -20.03
CA ARG A 147 17.28 3.24 -19.25
C ARG A 147 17.04 4.61 -19.85
N GLY A 148 17.57 5.64 -19.27
CA GLY A 148 17.40 7.04 -19.67
C GLY A 148 16.94 7.89 -18.52
N ALA A 149 16.39 9.07 -18.80
CA ALA A 149 15.96 10.02 -17.78
C ALA A 149 14.90 9.43 -16.81
N THR A 150 14.14 8.42 -17.27
CA THR A 150 13.24 7.62 -16.46
C THR A 150 13.40 6.14 -16.86
N ALA A 151 13.86 5.33 -15.93
CA ALA A 151 14.03 3.90 -16.14
C ALA A 151 12.70 3.16 -16.17
N ALA A 152 12.60 2.10 -16.99
CA ALA A 152 11.49 1.17 -17.00
C ALA A 152 12.06 -0.25 -17.09
N THR A 153 11.82 -1.07 -16.09
CA THR A 153 12.37 -2.42 -16.05
C THR A 153 11.30 -3.45 -15.65
N SER A 154 11.38 -4.64 -16.27
CA SER A 154 10.59 -5.81 -15.93
C SER A 154 11.40 -7.06 -16.32
N THR A 155 12.15 -7.59 -15.36
CA THR A 155 13.03 -8.75 -15.54
C THR A 155 12.51 -10.01 -14.84
N THR A 156 11.33 -9.93 -14.24
CA THR A 156 10.72 -11.04 -13.50
C THR A 156 9.94 -11.98 -14.42
N LEU A 157 10.37 -13.23 -14.46
CA LEU A 157 9.67 -14.32 -15.12
C LEU A 157 8.59 -14.88 -14.21
N VAL A 158 7.38 -15.05 -14.75
CA VAL A 158 6.22 -15.58 -14.04
C VAL A 158 5.86 -16.93 -14.66
N PHE A 159 5.71 -17.97 -13.81
CA PHE A 159 5.32 -19.30 -14.26
C PHE A 159 4.42 -19.99 -13.23
N PRO A 160 3.67 -21.03 -13.62
CA PRO A 160 2.88 -21.82 -12.67
C PRO A 160 3.72 -22.35 -11.52
N PRO A 161 3.17 -22.48 -10.31
CA PRO A 161 3.88 -23.09 -9.20
C PRO A 161 4.45 -24.44 -9.58
N THR A 162 5.75 -24.63 -9.38
CA THR A 162 6.47 -25.84 -9.76
C THR A 162 7.54 -26.16 -8.70
N ASP A 163 7.82 -27.45 -8.52
CA ASP A 163 8.89 -27.98 -7.67
C ASP A 163 10.02 -28.62 -8.47
N HIS A 164 10.05 -28.45 -9.79
CA HIS A 164 11.14 -28.96 -10.64
C HIS A 164 12.51 -28.53 -10.12
N ARG A 165 13.46 -29.46 -10.12
CA ARG A 165 14.83 -29.18 -9.71
C ARG A 165 15.54 -28.26 -10.70
N PHE A 166 15.28 -28.42 -12.00
CA PHE A 166 15.97 -27.67 -13.05
C PHE A 166 14.98 -26.73 -13.76
N LEU A 167 15.42 -25.49 -13.95
CA LEU A 167 14.72 -24.56 -14.84
C LEU A 167 15.64 -24.19 -15.99
N GLN A 168 15.24 -24.47 -17.23
CA GLN A 168 15.92 -23.99 -18.41
C GLN A 168 15.29 -22.68 -18.86
N LEU A 169 16.13 -21.68 -19.08
CA LEU A 169 15.74 -20.38 -19.60
C LEU A 169 16.19 -20.25 -21.04
N ARG A 170 15.29 -19.82 -21.94
CA ARG A 170 15.59 -19.48 -23.33
C ARG A 170 15.08 -18.09 -23.64
N GLY A 171 15.99 -17.15 -23.90
CA GLY A 171 15.67 -15.75 -24.12
C GLY A 171 16.00 -15.27 -25.53
N VAL A 172 15.05 -14.59 -26.18
CA VAL A 172 15.22 -13.96 -27.49
C VAL A 172 15.11 -12.45 -27.31
N GLY A 173 16.09 -11.70 -27.87
CA GLY A 173 16.14 -10.24 -27.67
C GLY A 173 16.55 -9.81 -26.28
N VAL A 174 17.11 -10.72 -25.49
CA VAL A 174 17.56 -10.48 -24.09
C VAL A 174 19.05 -10.80 -24.02
N PRO A 175 19.90 -9.93 -23.44
CA PRO A 175 21.28 -10.25 -23.16
C PRO A 175 21.39 -11.48 -22.24
N LEU A 176 22.53 -12.19 -22.30
CA LEU A 176 22.78 -13.34 -21.45
C LEU A 176 22.82 -12.91 -19.97
N PRO A 177 21.91 -13.42 -19.10
CA PRO A 177 21.98 -13.16 -17.67
C PRO A 177 23.08 -13.99 -17.00
N VAL A 178 23.59 -13.52 -15.86
CA VAL A 178 24.55 -14.29 -15.04
C VAL A 178 23.84 -15.30 -14.14
N GLY A 179 22.59 -15.06 -13.82
CA GLY A 179 21.80 -15.92 -12.95
C GLY A 179 20.37 -15.44 -12.83
N ALA A 180 19.67 -15.99 -11.84
CA ALA A 180 18.34 -15.54 -11.46
C ALA A 180 18.11 -15.69 -9.94
N ARG A 181 17.32 -14.79 -9.38
CA ARG A 181 16.74 -14.96 -8.04
C ARG A 181 15.42 -15.71 -8.16
N VAL A 182 15.41 -16.93 -7.62
CA VAL A 182 14.24 -17.82 -7.73
C VAL A 182 13.51 -17.90 -6.40
N TYR A 183 12.19 -17.67 -6.43
CA TYR A 183 11.37 -17.64 -5.22
C TYR A 183 9.92 -18.05 -5.48
N ASN A 184 9.18 -18.27 -4.40
CA ASN A 184 7.74 -18.43 -4.44
C ASN A 184 7.09 -17.12 -3.97
N ALA A 185 6.44 -16.41 -4.88
CA ALA A 185 5.59 -15.29 -4.55
C ALA A 185 4.16 -15.79 -4.32
N PRO A 186 3.55 -15.51 -3.19
CA PRO A 186 2.15 -15.79 -2.98
C PRO A 186 1.30 -14.98 -3.97
N ARG A 187 0.08 -15.45 -4.23
CA ARG A 187 -0.86 -14.70 -5.04
C ARG A 187 -1.21 -13.41 -4.28
N ARG A 188 -0.76 -12.27 -4.80
CA ARG A 188 -1.12 -10.98 -4.22
C ARG A 188 -2.57 -10.66 -4.55
N PRO A 189 -3.33 -10.06 -3.63
CA PRO A 189 -4.62 -9.49 -3.97
C PRO A 189 -4.45 -8.46 -5.08
N LEU A 190 -5.44 -8.34 -5.95
CA LEU A 190 -5.42 -7.33 -6.99
C LEU A 190 -5.78 -5.98 -6.36
N ALA A 191 -5.05 -4.94 -6.75
CA ALA A 191 -5.42 -3.59 -6.38
C ALA A 191 -6.79 -3.24 -7.01
N ALA A 192 -7.75 -2.87 -6.16
CA ALA A 192 -9.08 -2.45 -6.57
C ALA A 192 -9.11 -0.97 -6.94
N PRO A 193 -9.99 -0.52 -7.85
CA PRO A 193 -10.20 0.89 -8.09
C PRO A 193 -10.60 1.60 -6.79
N VAL A 194 -10.03 2.80 -6.58
CA VAL A 194 -10.46 3.76 -5.56
C VAL A 194 -11.38 4.73 -6.22
N GLU A 195 -12.58 4.90 -5.67
CA GLU A 195 -13.50 5.93 -6.13
C GLU A 195 -12.83 7.30 -6.05
N SER A 196 -12.86 8.04 -7.14
CA SER A 196 -12.17 9.33 -7.24
C SER A 196 -12.81 10.22 -8.27
N ASP A 197 -12.88 11.52 -7.96
CA ASP A 197 -13.20 12.55 -8.92
C ASP A 197 -11.96 12.82 -9.77
N VAL A 198 -12.10 12.69 -11.10
CA VAL A 198 -10.98 12.80 -12.03
C VAL A 198 -11.22 13.97 -12.98
N SER A 199 -10.27 14.89 -13.04
CA SER A 199 -10.20 15.95 -14.04
C SER A 199 -8.95 15.81 -14.90
N ILE A 200 -9.09 16.01 -16.21
CA ILE A 200 -8.00 15.88 -17.17
C ILE A 200 -7.91 17.18 -17.97
N GLU A 201 -6.77 17.86 -17.88
CA GLU A 201 -6.45 19.05 -18.66
C GLU A 201 -5.32 18.70 -19.64
N GLN A 202 -5.63 18.71 -20.93
CA GLN A 202 -4.65 18.46 -21.99
C GLN A 202 -4.11 19.80 -22.52
N ARG A 203 -2.80 19.98 -22.38
CA ARG A 203 -2.06 21.10 -22.96
C ARG A 203 -1.14 20.59 -24.06
N GLU A 204 -0.58 21.48 -24.84
CA GLU A 204 0.27 21.14 -25.99
C GLU A 204 1.43 20.20 -25.59
N ARG A 205 2.15 20.52 -24.51
CA ARG A 205 3.36 19.79 -24.09
C ARG A 205 3.18 18.86 -22.90
N GLU A 206 2.04 18.95 -22.24
CA GLU A 206 1.76 18.12 -21.05
C GLU A 206 0.26 17.87 -20.88
N THR A 207 -0.05 16.78 -20.22
CA THR A 207 -1.40 16.47 -19.75
C THR A 207 -1.38 16.41 -18.23
N ASP A 208 -2.17 17.25 -17.58
CA ASP A 208 -2.35 17.27 -16.12
C ASP A 208 -3.64 16.52 -15.76
N VAL A 209 -3.51 15.49 -14.93
CA VAL A 209 -4.63 14.72 -14.41
C VAL A 209 -4.67 14.88 -12.91
N ARG A 210 -5.80 15.35 -12.39
CA ARG A 210 -6.04 15.49 -10.96
C ARG A 210 -7.08 14.48 -10.51
N LEU A 211 -6.77 13.77 -9.44
CA LEU A 211 -7.65 12.81 -8.79
C LEU A 211 -7.90 13.28 -7.36
N ASP A 212 -9.15 13.41 -6.95
CA ASP A 212 -9.54 13.55 -5.54
C ASP A 212 -10.14 12.21 -5.09
N VAL A 213 -9.45 11.50 -4.22
CA VAL A 213 -9.88 10.19 -3.68
C VAL A 213 -10.81 10.34 -2.47
N GLY A 214 -11.24 11.56 -2.16
CA GLY A 214 -12.23 11.87 -1.13
C GLY A 214 -11.67 11.91 0.30
N TYR A 215 -10.70 11.08 0.61
CA TYR A 215 -10.23 10.86 1.98
C TYR A 215 -8.73 11.09 2.11
N GLU A 216 -8.33 11.77 3.19
CA GLU A 216 -6.94 11.83 3.60
C GLU A 216 -6.47 10.47 4.12
N ARG A 217 -5.19 10.18 3.97
CA ARG A 217 -4.54 8.95 4.46
C ARG A 217 -5.04 7.64 3.84
N LEU A 218 -6.01 7.68 2.91
CA LEU A 218 -6.40 6.52 2.14
C LEU A 218 -5.21 6.01 1.30
N PRO A 219 -4.73 4.78 1.50
CA PRO A 219 -3.59 4.28 0.74
C PRO A 219 -3.94 4.10 -0.74
N VAL A 220 -3.05 4.59 -1.61
CA VAL A 220 -3.07 4.33 -3.05
C VAL A 220 -1.75 3.70 -3.43
N ASP A 221 -1.80 2.51 -4.03
CA ASP A 221 -0.62 1.70 -4.34
C ASP A 221 -0.24 1.74 -5.82
N LEU A 222 -1.18 2.14 -6.67
CA LEU A 222 -1.02 2.06 -8.12
C LEU A 222 -1.84 3.16 -8.80
N ILE A 223 -1.23 3.83 -9.76
CA ILE A 223 -1.95 4.63 -10.75
C ILE A 223 -2.00 3.84 -12.06
N ARG A 224 -3.19 3.47 -12.48
CA ARG A 224 -3.44 2.80 -13.76
C ARG A 224 -3.81 3.82 -14.83
N ILE A 225 -3.09 3.77 -15.94
CA ILE A 225 -3.32 4.63 -17.10
C ILE A 225 -3.84 3.78 -18.25
N SER A 226 -4.90 4.22 -18.89
CA SER A 226 -5.48 3.57 -20.06
C SER A 226 -5.58 4.57 -21.20
N THR A 227 -5.25 4.15 -22.42
CA THR A 227 -5.32 5.00 -23.63
C THR A 227 -5.46 4.15 -24.87
N THR A 228 -6.07 4.70 -25.90
CA THR A 228 -6.15 4.06 -27.25
C THR A 228 -4.94 4.36 -28.13
N THR A 229 -4.01 5.23 -27.70
CA THR A 229 -2.77 5.50 -28.46
C THR A 229 -1.93 4.23 -28.59
N ARG A 230 -1.56 3.88 -29.82
CA ARG A 230 -0.91 2.60 -30.13
C ARG A 230 0.57 2.54 -29.78
N ARG A 231 1.31 3.63 -30.04
CA ARG A 231 2.76 3.71 -29.80
C ARG A 231 3.06 5.04 -29.10
N PHE A 232 3.72 4.98 -27.97
CA PHE A 232 4.16 6.15 -27.24
C PHE A 232 5.17 5.76 -26.17
N ASP A 233 5.86 6.76 -25.68
CA ASP A 233 6.83 6.67 -24.61
C ASP A 233 6.88 8.04 -23.93
N ARG A 234 6.34 8.13 -22.71
CA ARG A 234 6.14 9.39 -21.99
C ARG A 234 6.68 9.30 -20.59
N SER A 235 7.34 10.35 -20.11
CA SER A 235 7.62 10.50 -18.70
C SER A 235 6.35 10.90 -17.95
N VAL A 236 6.23 10.40 -16.73
CA VAL A 236 5.14 10.71 -15.82
C VAL A 236 5.68 11.15 -14.47
N VAL A 237 5.07 12.17 -13.90
CA VAL A 237 5.37 12.66 -12.55
C VAL A 237 4.10 12.58 -11.73
N ILE A 238 4.17 11.94 -10.56
CA ILE A 238 3.05 11.81 -9.64
C ILE A 238 3.38 12.54 -8.36
N SER A 239 2.46 13.38 -7.92
CA SER A 239 2.57 14.16 -6.69
C SER A 239 1.28 14.06 -5.88
N GLY A 240 1.35 14.26 -4.56
CA GLY A 240 0.21 14.20 -3.66
C GLY A 240 0.12 15.39 -2.72
N SER A 241 -1.12 15.76 -2.33
CA SER A 241 -1.39 16.83 -1.38
C SER A 241 -2.69 16.57 -0.62
N ASN A 242 -2.74 16.98 0.65
CA ASN A 242 -3.99 17.09 1.41
C ASN A 242 -4.56 18.51 1.36
N GLY A 243 -3.75 19.51 0.95
CA GLY A 243 -4.15 20.91 0.76
C GLY A 243 -4.24 21.30 -0.72
N GLU A 244 -4.56 22.57 -1.00
CA GLU A 244 -4.77 23.03 -2.36
C GLU A 244 -3.49 23.46 -3.08
N ARG A 245 -2.44 23.83 -2.36
CA ARG A 245 -1.29 24.56 -2.93
C ARG A 245 0.04 23.81 -2.93
N VAL A 246 0.26 22.85 -2.04
CA VAL A 246 1.57 22.19 -1.92
C VAL A 246 1.46 20.72 -2.27
N PHE A 247 2.02 20.34 -3.41
CA PHE A 247 2.12 18.96 -3.86
C PHE A 247 3.52 18.40 -3.57
N ARG A 248 3.56 17.27 -2.85
CA ARG A 248 4.77 16.54 -2.60
C ARG A 248 5.02 15.51 -3.71
N LEU A 249 6.22 15.49 -4.27
CA LEU A 249 6.63 14.51 -5.25
C LEU A 249 6.60 13.09 -4.64
N LEU A 250 5.89 12.18 -5.29
CA LEU A 250 5.75 10.78 -4.90
C LEU A 250 6.53 9.84 -5.81
N HIS A 251 6.43 10.07 -7.11
CA HIS A 251 7.03 9.18 -8.11
C HIS A 251 7.41 9.94 -9.38
N ARG A 252 8.53 9.55 -9.96
CA ARG A 252 8.89 9.88 -11.33
C ARG A 252 9.09 8.58 -12.08
N GLY A 253 8.42 8.44 -13.20
CA GLY A 253 8.45 7.20 -13.95
C GLY A 253 8.18 7.41 -15.43
N ARG A 254 7.86 6.33 -16.08
CA ARG A 254 7.65 6.26 -17.52
C ARG A 254 6.45 5.40 -17.82
N ILE A 255 5.64 5.81 -18.76
CA ILE A 255 4.57 5.01 -19.33
C ILE A 255 4.86 4.82 -20.81
N LEU A 256 4.66 3.62 -21.28
CA LEU A 256 4.99 3.31 -22.66
C LEU A 256 4.14 2.20 -23.24
N ARG A 257 3.96 2.26 -24.54
CA ARG A 257 3.45 1.19 -25.37
C ARG A 257 4.28 1.15 -26.66
N ARG A 258 5.08 0.11 -26.80
CA ARG A 258 5.87 -0.19 -27.98
C ARG A 258 5.58 -1.62 -28.41
N GLU A 259 6.12 -2.04 -29.56
CA GLU A 259 6.03 -3.43 -30.00
C GLU A 259 6.45 -4.40 -28.89
N GLY A 260 5.49 -5.15 -28.38
CA GLY A 260 5.76 -6.15 -27.35
C GLY A 260 5.86 -5.69 -25.91
N VAL A 261 5.92 -4.38 -25.62
CA VAL A 261 6.03 -3.83 -24.26
C VAL A 261 4.87 -2.88 -23.97
N VAL A 262 4.20 -3.11 -22.86
CA VAL A 262 3.15 -2.21 -22.34
C VAL A 262 3.41 -2.00 -20.87
N GLN A 263 3.67 -0.75 -20.47
CA GLN A 263 3.80 -0.32 -19.10
C GLN A 263 2.88 0.87 -18.88
N LEU A 264 1.73 0.63 -18.29
CA LEU A 264 0.67 1.61 -18.05
C LEU A 264 0.29 1.69 -16.57
N ASP A 265 0.78 0.77 -15.78
CA ASP A 265 0.61 0.73 -14.34
C ASP A 265 1.85 1.37 -13.69
N VAL A 266 1.63 2.45 -12.92
CA VAL A 266 2.69 3.16 -12.22
C VAL A 266 2.54 2.89 -10.74
N PRO A 267 3.45 2.11 -10.11
CA PRO A 267 3.41 1.87 -8.69
C PRO A 267 3.69 3.17 -7.93
N VAL A 268 2.92 3.42 -6.89
CA VAL A 268 3.08 4.56 -5.98
C VAL A 268 2.93 4.09 -4.54
N SER A 269 3.38 4.90 -3.61
CA SER A 269 3.04 4.76 -2.20
C SER A 269 2.50 6.10 -1.75
N ALA A 270 1.21 6.28 -1.87
CA ALA A 270 0.52 7.52 -1.58
C ALA A 270 -0.51 7.34 -0.47
N ALA A 271 -0.66 8.36 0.36
CA ALA A 271 -1.68 8.48 1.39
C ALA A 271 -2.18 9.93 1.44
N TYR A 272 -2.53 10.46 0.28
CA TYR A 272 -2.98 11.83 0.08
C TYR A 272 -4.36 11.84 -0.55
N ARG A 273 -5.19 12.76 -0.13
CA ARG A 273 -6.52 12.96 -0.70
C ARG A 273 -6.46 13.37 -2.18
N ARG A 274 -5.52 14.25 -2.53
CA ARG A 274 -5.39 14.76 -3.90
C ARG A 274 -4.10 14.25 -4.52
N LEU A 275 -4.23 13.68 -5.71
CA LEU A 275 -3.10 13.22 -6.52
C LEU A 275 -3.08 14.01 -7.83
N SER A 276 -1.89 14.41 -8.24
CA SER A 276 -1.64 15.00 -9.56
C SER A 276 -0.74 14.05 -10.35
N VAL A 277 -1.14 13.75 -11.58
CA VAL A 277 -0.40 12.92 -12.54
C VAL A 277 -0.11 13.76 -13.77
N VAL A 278 1.14 14.20 -13.92
CA VAL A 278 1.57 15.00 -15.07
C VAL A 278 2.27 14.09 -16.08
N ILE A 279 1.68 13.99 -17.27
CA ILE A 279 2.24 13.23 -18.40
C ILE A 279 2.89 14.24 -19.36
N ARG A 280 4.18 14.09 -19.61
CA ARG A 280 4.90 14.99 -20.52
C ARG A 280 4.77 14.49 -21.97
N ASN A 281 4.13 15.30 -22.79
CA ASN A 281 3.88 15.00 -24.21
C ASN A 281 5.08 15.37 -25.10
N GLY A 282 5.89 16.37 -24.69
CA GLY A 282 6.92 16.95 -25.56
C GLY A 282 6.28 17.66 -26.75
N ASP A 283 6.74 17.31 -27.93
CA ASP A 283 6.20 17.85 -29.19
C ASP A 283 5.19 16.88 -29.87
N ASP A 284 4.86 15.78 -29.22
CA ASP A 284 3.86 14.83 -29.69
C ASP A 284 2.46 15.19 -29.17
N ALA A 285 1.43 14.82 -29.95
CA ALA A 285 0.03 15.01 -29.55
C ALA A 285 -0.29 14.29 -28.22
N PRO A 286 -1.22 14.84 -27.40
CA PRO A 286 -1.69 14.19 -26.20
C PRO A 286 -2.24 12.79 -26.43
N LEU A 287 -2.18 11.93 -25.40
CA LEU A 287 -2.69 10.56 -25.46
C LEU A 287 -4.21 10.54 -25.68
N ARG A 288 -4.68 9.74 -26.64
CA ARG A 288 -6.10 9.63 -26.99
C ARG A 288 -6.87 8.77 -26.00
N SER A 289 -8.12 9.17 -25.71
CA SER A 289 -9.03 8.44 -24.81
C SER A 289 -8.34 8.09 -23.49
N LEU A 290 -7.65 9.06 -22.91
CA LEU A 290 -6.92 8.89 -21.66
C LEU A 290 -7.90 8.66 -20.52
N ARG A 291 -7.64 7.61 -19.71
CA ARG A 291 -8.29 7.35 -18.43
C ARG A 291 -7.20 7.08 -17.40
N VAL A 292 -7.39 7.61 -16.21
CA VAL A 292 -6.46 7.41 -15.09
C VAL A 292 -7.26 7.00 -13.86
N GLU A 293 -6.84 5.94 -13.22
CA GLU A 293 -7.50 5.38 -12.04
C GLU A 293 -6.49 5.24 -10.91
N ALA A 294 -6.84 5.70 -9.71
CA ALA A 294 -6.16 5.33 -8.48
C ALA A 294 -6.61 3.93 -8.06
N ARG A 295 -5.69 3.09 -7.62
CA ARG A 295 -5.97 1.73 -7.19
C ARG A 295 -5.25 1.42 -5.89
N ALA A 296 -5.90 0.66 -5.00
CA ALA A 296 -5.38 0.29 -3.70
C ALA A 296 -5.43 -1.23 -3.47
N LEU A 297 -4.43 -1.76 -2.79
CA LEU A 297 -4.48 -3.10 -2.24
C LEU A 297 -5.43 -3.11 -1.02
N PRO A 298 -6.21 -4.17 -0.79
CA PRO A 298 -7.05 -4.25 0.39
C PRO A 298 -6.21 -4.27 1.67
N ARG A 299 -6.52 -3.40 2.61
CA ARG A 299 -5.95 -3.36 3.97
C ARG A 299 -6.87 -4.12 4.90
N THR A 300 -6.67 -5.43 4.98
CA THR A 300 -7.56 -6.31 5.74
C THR A 300 -7.19 -6.32 7.22
N ILE A 301 -8.19 -6.07 8.05
CA ILE A 301 -8.13 -6.22 9.51
C ILE A 301 -8.80 -7.54 9.86
N VAL A 302 -8.18 -8.32 10.74
CA VAL A 302 -8.70 -9.60 11.24
C VAL A 302 -8.89 -9.49 12.72
N LEU A 303 -10.06 -9.93 13.19
CA LEU A 303 -10.45 -10.01 14.59
C LEU A 303 -10.12 -11.38 15.16
N SER A 304 -9.75 -11.44 16.44
CA SER A 304 -9.54 -12.70 17.15
C SER A 304 -10.86 -13.49 17.24
N GLU A 305 -10.75 -14.79 17.18
CA GLU A 305 -11.88 -15.70 17.45
C GLU A 305 -12.24 -15.76 18.95
N GLY A 306 -13.41 -16.34 19.27
CA GLY A 306 -13.89 -16.49 20.65
C GLY A 306 -14.68 -15.29 21.18
N PHE A 307 -15.01 -14.34 20.33
CA PHE A 307 -15.82 -13.16 20.64
C PHE A 307 -17.14 -13.20 19.86
N ALA A 308 -18.19 -12.64 20.41
CA ALA A 308 -19.54 -12.73 19.85
C ALA A 308 -19.89 -11.50 19.00
N PRO A 309 -20.29 -11.67 17.72
CA PRO A 309 -20.83 -10.59 16.93
C PRO A 309 -22.20 -10.10 17.47
N PRO A 310 -22.69 -8.91 17.06
CA PRO A 310 -22.01 -7.95 16.21
C PRO A 310 -20.83 -7.26 16.89
N PHE A 311 -19.81 -6.95 16.12
CA PHE A 311 -18.67 -6.17 16.62
C PHE A 311 -18.89 -4.69 16.35
N ARG A 312 -18.27 -3.83 17.18
CA ARG A 312 -18.23 -2.38 17.00
C ARG A 312 -16.79 -1.91 16.94
N LEU A 313 -16.48 -1.07 15.96
CA LEU A 313 -15.23 -0.35 15.86
C LEU A 313 -15.39 1.00 16.51
N LEU A 314 -14.42 1.35 17.36
CA LEU A 314 -14.31 2.64 18.03
C LEU A 314 -12.98 3.28 17.60
N TYR A 315 -13.00 4.52 17.13
CA TYR A 315 -11.82 5.27 16.68
C TYR A 315 -12.06 6.78 16.71
N GLY A 316 -11.01 7.58 16.47
CA GLY A 316 -11.07 9.04 16.54
C GLY A 316 -10.60 9.60 17.89
N ASP A 317 -10.01 8.78 18.76
CA ASP A 317 -9.29 9.25 19.94
C ASP A 317 -7.85 9.64 19.56
N ARG A 318 -7.56 10.95 19.69
CA ARG A 318 -6.24 11.50 19.37
C ARG A 318 -5.15 11.16 20.39
N SER A 319 -5.54 10.75 21.58
CA SER A 319 -4.65 10.46 22.71
C SER A 319 -4.29 8.97 22.81
N ALA A 320 -5.10 8.09 22.21
CA ALA A 320 -4.92 6.64 22.29
C ALA A 320 -3.58 6.19 21.71
N ARG A 321 -2.97 5.24 22.39
CA ARG A 321 -1.76 4.54 21.90
C ARG A 321 -2.16 3.26 21.20
N ALA A 322 -1.34 2.85 20.23
CA ALA A 322 -1.55 1.58 19.52
C ALA A 322 -1.63 0.41 20.52
N PRO A 323 -2.68 -0.42 20.43
CA PRO A 323 -2.79 -1.58 21.29
C PRO A 323 -1.74 -2.62 20.94
N THR A 324 -1.29 -3.37 21.95
CA THR A 324 -0.37 -4.49 21.75
C THR A 324 -1.09 -5.77 22.16
N TYR A 325 -1.42 -6.61 21.17
CA TYR A 325 -2.09 -7.88 21.39
C TYR A 325 -1.17 -9.05 21.08
N ASP A 326 -1.21 -10.12 21.89
CA ASP A 326 -0.52 -11.36 21.57
C ASP A 326 -1.03 -11.99 20.28
N PHE A 327 -2.32 -11.78 19.96
CA PHE A 327 -2.94 -12.15 18.69
C PHE A 327 -2.17 -11.61 17.46
N ALA A 328 -1.56 -10.44 17.56
CA ALA A 328 -0.77 -9.86 16.47
C ALA A 328 0.49 -10.67 16.13
N ARG A 329 0.96 -11.52 17.05
CA ARG A 329 2.16 -12.36 16.88
C ARG A 329 1.86 -13.72 16.24
N LEU A 330 0.58 -14.13 16.14
CA LEU A 330 0.23 -15.39 15.52
C LEU A 330 0.63 -15.43 14.04
N PRO A 331 1.20 -16.53 13.54
CA PRO A 331 1.47 -16.67 12.11
C PRO A 331 0.18 -16.57 11.29
N ALA A 332 0.23 -15.87 10.15
CA ALA A 332 -0.96 -15.68 9.29
C ALA A 332 -1.59 -17.01 8.82
N ARG A 333 -0.81 -18.09 8.72
CA ARG A 333 -1.30 -19.44 8.35
C ARG A 333 -2.23 -20.07 9.41
N GLU A 334 -2.20 -19.58 10.63
CA GLU A 334 -3.04 -20.05 11.74
C GLU A 334 -4.40 -19.36 11.79
N LEU A 335 -4.56 -18.29 11.02
CA LEU A 335 -5.83 -17.54 10.92
C LEU A 335 -6.76 -18.24 9.91
N THR A 336 -7.36 -19.33 10.32
CA THR A 336 -8.27 -20.11 9.46
C THR A 336 -9.33 -20.84 10.29
N PRO A 337 -10.63 -20.80 9.89
CA PRO A 337 -11.15 -20.12 8.71
C PRO A 337 -11.28 -18.60 8.92
N ILE A 338 -11.08 -17.84 7.84
CA ILE A 338 -11.38 -16.41 7.81
C ILE A 338 -12.80 -16.24 7.27
N VAL A 339 -13.63 -15.50 8.01
CA VAL A 339 -15.00 -15.17 7.66
C VAL A 339 -15.08 -13.70 7.27
N ALA A 340 -15.72 -13.41 6.13
CA ALA A 340 -15.87 -12.04 5.67
C ALA A 340 -16.78 -11.24 6.61
N GLY A 341 -16.29 -10.10 7.07
CA GLY A 341 -17.06 -9.11 7.80
C GLY A 341 -17.41 -7.92 6.90
N GLN A 342 -18.54 -7.29 7.17
CA GLN A 342 -18.98 -6.09 6.47
C GLN A 342 -19.00 -4.91 7.42
N LEU A 343 -18.37 -3.80 7.00
CA LEU A 343 -18.42 -2.52 7.71
C LEU A 343 -19.76 -1.84 7.47
N GLY A 344 -20.42 -1.45 8.55
CA GLY A 344 -21.57 -0.57 8.52
C GLY A 344 -21.18 0.89 8.21
N ALA A 345 -22.18 1.76 8.14
CA ALA A 345 -21.94 3.20 8.00
C ALA A 345 -21.23 3.75 9.25
N GLU A 346 -20.34 4.73 9.03
CA GLU A 346 -19.74 5.50 10.10
C GLU A 346 -20.79 6.41 10.76
N ARG A 347 -20.74 6.51 12.06
CA ARG A 347 -21.57 7.43 12.83
C ARG A 347 -20.80 8.01 14.00
N GLU A 348 -21.22 9.13 14.50
CA GLU A 348 -20.69 9.67 15.73
C GLU A 348 -21.08 8.77 16.92
N ASN A 349 -20.11 8.44 17.76
CA ASN A 349 -20.35 7.60 18.93
C ASN A 349 -21.22 8.35 19.95
N PRO A 350 -22.39 7.82 20.33
CA PRO A 350 -23.27 8.49 21.30
C PRO A 350 -22.65 8.68 22.70
N ALA A 351 -21.65 7.88 23.04
CA ALA A 351 -20.94 7.97 24.32
C ALA A 351 -19.76 8.95 24.27
N TRP A 352 -19.44 9.50 23.09
CA TRP A 352 -18.26 10.38 22.94
C TRP A 352 -18.42 11.68 23.72
N GLU A 353 -17.41 11.98 24.51
CA GLU A 353 -17.28 13.25 25.22
C GLU A 353 -16.10 14.04 24.63
N PRO A 354 -16.31 15.30 24.20
CA PRO A 354 -15.22 16.13 23.73
C PRO A 354 -14.14 16.25 24.79
N PRO A 355 -12.85 16.10 24.45
CA PRO A 355 -11.76 16.25 25.42
C PRO A 355 -11.84 17.63 26.09
N GLU A 356 -11.66 17.67 27.40
CA GLU A 356 -11.63 18.91 28.13
C GLU A 356 -10.57 19.88 27.57
N ASP A 357 -10.97 21.12 27.37
CA ASP A 357 -10.04 22.16 26.93
C ASP A 357 -9.14 22.58 28.12
N THR A 358 -7.99 21.91 28.21
CA THR A 358 -6.98 22.15 29.25
C THR A 358 -6.18 23.43 29.03
N ARG A 359 -6.43 24.19 27.97
CA ARG A 359 -5.74 25.46 27.70
C ARG A 359 -6.07 26.45 28.81
N SER A 360 -5.07 27.23 29.22
CA SER A 360 -5.26 28.29 30.21
C SER A 360 -6.30 29.33 29.74
N PHE A 361 -6.92 30.05 30.69
CA PHE A 361 -7.89 31.10 30.35
C PHE A 361 -7.33 32.10 29.32
N LEU A 362 -6.06 32.46 29.42
CA LEU A 362 -5.40 33.40 28.52
C LEU A 362 -5.24 32.83 27.12
N GLU A 363 -4.92 31.54 26.99
CA GLU A 363 -4.79 30.86 25.68
C GLU A 363 -6.15 30.65 25.01
N ARG A 364 -7.23 30.48 25.82
CA ARG A 364 -8.60 30.39 25.31
C ARG A 364 -9.16 31.74 24.81
N ASN A 365 -8.62 32.85 25.35
CA ASN A 365 -9.11 34.19 25.06
C ASN A 365 -7.99 35.13 24.54
N PRO A 366 -7.50 34.92 23.28
CA PRO A 366 -6.41 35.73 22.74
C PRO A 366 -6.71 37.24 22.74
N ARG A 367 -7.99 37.59 22.58
CA ARG A 367 -8.42 39.03 22.69
C ARG A 367 -8.18 39.66 24.02
N VAL A 368 -8.23 38.86 25.12
CA VAL A 368 -7.92 39.37 26.48
C VAL A 368 -6.42 39.65 26.58
N VAL A 369 -5.59 38.80 25.99
CA VAL A 369 -4.13 39.01 25.95
C VAL A 369 -3.79 40.23 25.13
N GLU A 370 -4.37 40.37 23.94
CA GLU A 370 -4.19 41.56 23.07
C GLU A 370 -4.64 42.86 23.75
N GLY A 371 -5.82 42.82 24.39
CA GLY A 371 -6.36 43.98 25.13
C GLY A 371 -5.48 44.35 26.32
N SER A 372 -4.96 43.39 27.08
CA SER A 372 -4.07 43.65 28.20
C SER A 372 -2.74 44.23 27.76
N LEU A 373 -2.18 43.72 26.67
CA LEU A 373 -0.93 44.27 26.05
C LEU A 373 -1.15 45.68 25.55
N ALA A 374 -2.26 45.98 24.89
CA ALA A 374 -2.61 47.33 24.46
C ALA A 374 -2.74 48.33 25.65
N LEU A 375 -3.38 47.92 26.75
CA LEU A 375 -3.49 48.71 27.94
C LEU A 375 -2.13 49.01 28.58
N VAL A 376 -1.24 48.00 28.65
CA VAL A 376 0.12 48.19 29.15
C VAL A 376 0.90 49.14 28.26
N ALA A 377 0.79 49.01 26.93
CA ALA A 377 1.46 49.91 25.98
C ALA A 377 0.98 51.36 26.13
N ILE A 378 -0.34 51.57 26.29
CA ILE A 378 -0.91 52.91 26.55
C ILE A 378 -0.40 53.46 27.89
N ALA A 379 -0.41 52.67 28.97
CA ALA A 379 0.07 53.09 30.26
C ALA A 379 1.56 53.50 30.22
N LEU A 380 2.39 52.71 29.54
CA LEU A 380 3.82 53.03 29.34
C LEU A 380 3.99 54.28 28.48
N GLY A 381 3.20 54.47 27.43
CA GLY A 381 3.22 55.68 26.59
C GLY A 381 2.84 56.91 27.37
N VAL A 382 1.78 56.89 28.15
CA VAL A 382 1.32 57.98 29.02
C VAL A 382 2.36 58.24 30.14
N GLY A 383 2.88 57.20 30.79
CA GLY A 383 3.93 57.35 31.81
C GLY A 383 5.18 57.97 31.27
N GLY A 384 5.63 57.54 30.09
CA GLY A 384 6.77 58.11 29.38
C GLY A 384 6.59 59.58 29.01
N PHE A 385 5.40 59.93 28.52
CA PHE A 385 5.05 61.33 28.20
C PHE A 385 5.12 62.24 29.44
N PHE A 386 4.54 61.82 30.57
CA PHE A 386 4.60 62.60 31.80
C PHE A 386 6.05 62.68 32.38
N ALA A 387 6.85 61.62 32.25
CA ALA A 387 8.24 61.63 32.69
C ALA A 387 9.10 62.61 31.85
N LEU A 388 8.89 62.67 30.56
CA LEU A 388 9.58 63.63 29.66
C LEU A 388 9.14 65.10 29.97
N ARG A 389 7.86 65.31 30.26
CA ARG A 389 7.34 66.69 30.52
C ARG A 389 7.81 67.22 31.88
N ARG A 390 8.23 66.39 32.79
CA ARG A 390 8.80 66.83 34.09
C ARG A 390 10.29 67.17 34.01
N ARG A 391 10.97 66.82 32.91
CA ARG A 391 12.38 67.11 32.68
C ARG A 391 12.62 68.29 31.73
N ALA A 392 11.59 68.83 31.09
CA ALA A 392 11.59 70.08 30.38
C ALA A 392 11.03 71.22 31.28
#